data_fefaff9a1fa4c6fdc41a45aa8ab0e70d
#
_entry.id   fefaff9a1fa4c6fdc41a45aa8ab0e70d
#
_cell.length_a   1.000
_cell.length_b   1.000
_cell.length_c   1.000
_cell.angle_alpha   90.00
_cell.angle_beta   90.00
_cell.angle_gamma   90.00
#
_symmetry.space_group_name_H-M   'P 1'
#
loop_
_entity.id
_entity.type
_entity.pdbx_description
1 polymer ?
#
loop_
_entity_poly.entity_id
_entity_poly.type
_entity_poly.pdbx_seq_one_letter_code
_entity_poly.pdbx_strand_id
1 'polypeptide(L)' 'MKMKTTDKNFDVEMTDPNEAFKNAIDKHLLSTVWGREDYAGNYMYMYSDKGKDFFKSIETRAYISCEGV' A
#
# COMPACT_ATOMS: atom_id res chain seq x y z
N MET A 1 2.39 13.36 -0.17
CA MET A 1 3.37 13.70 -1.22
C MET A 1 3.99 12.45 -1.78
N LYS A 2 4.14 12.42 -3.07
CA LYS A 2 4.75 11.27 -3.74
C LYS A 2 6.21 11.55 -4.03
N MET A 3 7.04 10.53 -3.85
CA MET A 3 8.44 10.60 -4.21
C MET A 3 8.68 9.58 -5.32
N LYS A 4 9.37 10.00 -6.34
CA LYS A 4 9.70 9.12 -7.45
C LYS A 4 11.08 8.55 -7.22
N THR A 5 11.21 7.23 -7.33
CA THR A 5 12.52 6.62 -7.22
C THR A 5 13.38 6.97 -8.42
N THR A 6 14.67 7.10 -8.18
CA THR A 6 15.62 7.40 -9.26
C THR A 6 16.31 6.14 -9.78
N ASP A 7 15.86 4.99 -9.36
CA ASP A 7 16.41 3.73 -9.84
C ASP A 7 16.21 3.64 -11.35
N LYS A 8 17.25 3.34 -12.08
CA LYS A 8 17.21 3.30 -13.53
C LYS A 8 16.30 2.22 -14.08
N ASN A 9 16.10 1.16 -13.33
CA ASN A 9 15.30 0.03 -13.77
C ASN A 9 13.84 0.15 -13.39
N PHE A 10 13.51 1.16 -12.62
CA PHE A 10 12.16 1.38 -12.14
C PHE A 10 11.75 2.81 -12.32
N ASP A 11 10.50 3.00 -12.59
CA ASP A 11 9.91 4.32 -12.65
C ASP A 11 8.68 4.31 -11.76
N VAL A 12 8.90 3.98 -10.48
CA VAL A 12 7.81 3.87 -9.52
C VAL A 12 7.81 5.08 -8.60
N GLU A 13 6.63 5.42 -8.13
CA GLU A 13 6.45 6.48 -7.17
C GLU A 13 6.30 5.88 -5.78
N MET A 14 6.78 6.63 -4.79
CA MET A 14 6.61 6.22 -3.40
C MET A 14 5.70 7.22 -2.72
N THR A 15 4.69 6.70 -2.05
CA THR A 15 3.79 7.51 -1.23
C THR A 15 4.19 7.32 0.23
N ASP A 16 3.92 8.31 1.07
CA ASP A 16 4.12 8.15 2.50
C ASP A 16 3.31 6.92 2.94
N PRO A 17 3.95 5.91 3.55
CA PRO A 17 3.23 4.70 3.97
C PRO A 17 2.02 4.99 4.86
N ASN A 18 2.11 5.97 5.73
CA ASN A 18 0.99 6.32 6.61
C ASN A 18 -0.20 6.81 5.80
N GLU A 19 0.04 7.62 4.79
CA GLU A 19 -1.03 8.11 3.92
C GLU A 19 -1.59 6.98 3.06
N ALA A 20 -0.74 6.11 2.57
CA ALA A 20 -1.18 4.98 1.77
C ALA A 20 -2.09 4.06 2.57
N PHE A 21 -1.71 3.74 3.81
CA PHE A 21 -2.55 2.93 4.67
C PHE A 21 -3.86 3.61 5.01
N LYS A 22 -3.80 4.89 5.33
CA LYS A 22 -5.02 5.65 5.66
C LYS A 22 -5.98 5.64 4.47
N ASN A 23 -5.47 5.87 3.28
CA ASN A 23 -6.28 5.86 2.08
C ASN A 23 -6.90 4.49 1.83
N ALA A 24 -6.14 3.42 2.02
CA ALA A 24 -6.64 2.06 1.83
C ALA A 24 -7.73 1.73 2.84
N ILE A 25 -7.57 2.19 4.08
CA ILE A 25 -8.57 1.99 5.12
C ILE A 25 -9.84 2.78 4.78
N ASP A 26 -9.69 4.02 4.34
CA ASP A 26 -10.82 4.86 3.97
C ASP A 26 -11.61 4.25 2.82
N LYS A 27 -10.96 3.53 1.94
CA LYS A 27 -11.61 2.85 0.82
C LYS A 27 -12.05 1.44 1.14
N HIS A 28 -12.01 1.07 2.41
CA HIS A 28 -12.43 -0.25 2.89
C HIS A 28 -11.66 -1.42 2.32
N LEU A 29 -10.46 -1.15 1.79
CA LEU A 29 -9.61 -2.22 1.31
C LEU A 29 -8.89 -2.91 2.48
N LEU A 30 -8.48 -2.13 3.45
CA LEU A 30 -7.85 -2.62 4.66
C LEU A 30 -8.67 -2.18 5.86
N SER A 31 -8.58 -2.95 6.93
CA SER A 31 -9.30 -2.67 8.17
C SER A 31 -8.31 -2.39 9.29
N THR A 32 -8.75 -1.64 10.29
CA THR A 32 -7.99 -1.49 11.53
C THR A 32 -8.50 -2.43 12.61
N VAL A 33 -9.50 -3.26 12.28
CA VAL A 33 -10.08 -4.17 13.24
C VAL A 33 -9.19 -5.38 13.40
N TRP A 34 -8.75 -5.59 14.61
CA TRP A 34 -7.86 -6.70 14.94
C TRP A 34 -8.54 -8.04 14.62
N GLY A 35 -7.78 -8.94 14.02
CA GLY A 35 -8.29 -10.27 13.71
C GLY A 35 -8.92 -10.42 12.33
N ARG A 36 -9.02 -9.34 11.57
CA ARG A 36 -9.52 -9.44 10.21
C ARG A 36 -8.39 -9.81 9.25
N GLU A 37 -8.74 -10.51 8.17
CA GLU A 37 -7.75 -10.90 7.16
C GLU A 37 -7.11 -9.70 6.51
N ASP A 38 -7.87 -8.65 6.34
CA ASP A 38 -7.41 -7.41 5.69
C ASP A 38 -6.98 -6.34 6.70
N TYR A 39 -6.64 -6.75 7.91
CA TYR A 39 -6.16 -5.81 8.91
C TYR A 39 -4.85 -5.17 8.46
N ALA A 40 -4.77 -3.85 8.57
CA ALA A 40 -3.61 -3.10 8.09
C ALA A 40 -2.29 -3.58 8.69
N GLY A 41 -2.33 -4.05 9.94
CA GLY A 41 -1.14 -4.60 10.60
C GLY A 41 -0.59 -5.86 9.95
N ASN A 42 -1.38 -6.51 9.11
CA ASN A 42 -0.96 -7.70 8.38
C ASN A 42 -0.36 -7.39 7.02
N TYR A 43 -0.30 -6.13 6.66
CA TYR A 43 0.19 -5.71 5.35
C TYR A 43 1.31 -4.71 5.50
N MET A 44 2.22 -4.72 4.52
CA MET A 44 3.26 -3.72 4.44
C MET A 44 3.11 -2.98 3.13
N TYR A 45 3.34 -1.67 3.17
CA TYR A 45 3.35 -0.87 1.97
C TYR A 45 4.62 -1.17 1.18
N MET A 46 4.46 -1.45 -0.11
CA MET A 46 5.59 -1.81 -0.95
C MET A 46 6.02 -0.66 -1.85
N TYR A 47 5.08 -0.15 -2.66
CA TYR A 47 5.40 0.91 -3.59
C TYR A 47 4.11 1.42 -4.23
N SER A 48 4.22 2.49 -5.00
CA SER A 48 3.11 3.00 -5.79
C SER A 48 3.52 3.03 -7.26
N ASP A 49 2.56 2.76 -8.12
CA ASP A 49 2.79 2.77 -9.56
C ASP A 49 1.49 3.09 -10.27
N LYS A 50 1.56 3.98 -11.24
CA LYS A 50 0.40 4.36 -12.07
C LYS A 50 -0.82 4.76 -11.26
N GLY A 51 -0.60 5.47 -10.18
CA GLY A 51 -1.68 5.97 -9.33
C GLY A 51 -2.27 4.95 -8.39
N LYS A 52 -1.62 3.81 -8.21
CA LYS A 52 -2.06 2.78 -7.29
C LYS A 52 -1.00 2.50 -6.24
N ASP A 53 -1.44 2.24 -5.03
CA ASP A 53 -0.57 1.83 -3.95
C ASP A 53 -0.62 0.32 -3.82
N PHE A 54 0.53 -0.31 -3.67
CA PHE A 54 0.63 -1.76 -3.57
C PHE A 54 1.06 -2.16 -2.17
N PHE A 55 0.33 -3.12 -1.62
CA PHE A 55 0.60 -3.65 -0.29
C PHE A 55 0.82 -5.14 -0.41
N LYS A 56 1.59 -5.68 0.51
CA LYS A 56 1.92 -7.10 0.53
C LYS A 56 1.55 -7.69 1.88
N SER A 57 0.84 -8.81 1.87
CA SER A 57 0.51 -9.51 3.09
C SER A 57 1.78 -10.09 3.73
N ILE A 58 1.94 -9.85 5.01
CA ILE A 58 3.08 -10.37 5.75
C ILE A 58 2.98 -11.90 5.87
N GLU A 59 1.76 -12.42 5.99
CA GLU A 59 1.55 -13.85 6.17
C GLU A 59 1.61 -14.63 4.85
N THR A 60 0.80 -14.21 3.88
CA THR A 60 0.65 -14.96 2.64
C THR A 60 1.57 -14.49 1.55
N ARG A 61 2.13 -13.30 1.70
CA ARG A 61 2.99 -12.64 0.71
C ARG A 61 2.26 -12.30 -0.58
N ALA A 62 0.95 -12.34 -0.55
CA ALA A 62 0.15 -11.92 -1.68
C ALA A 62 0.09 -10.40 -1.75
N TYR A 63 0.04 -9.87 -2.97
CA TYR A 63 -0.06 -8.44 -3.18
C TYR A 63 -1.51 -8.03 -3.37
N ILE A 64 -1.84 -6.86 -2.86
CA ILE A 64 -3.10 -6.20 -3.16
C ILE A 64 -2.78 -4.77 -3.61
N SER A 65 -3.69 -4.17 -4.34
CA SER A 65 -3.51 -2.80 -4.80
C SER A 65 -4.74 -1.98 -4.48
N CYS A 66 -4.53 -0.68 -4.31
CA CYS A 66 -5.58 0.27 -3.99
C CYS A 66 -5.36 1.54 -4.80
N GLU A 67 -6.45 2.17 -5.23
CA GLU A 67 -6.34 3.47 -5.87
C GLU A 67 -5.61 4.42 -4.94
N GLY A 68 -4.58 5.08 -5.46
CA GLY A 68 -3.77 5.97 -4.67
C GLY A 68 -4.46 7.27 -4.31
N VAL A 69 -3.79 8.01 -3.46
CA VAL A 69 -4.25 9.32 -2.98
C VAL A 69 -4.15 10.36 -4.08
#